data_85c3b7aa55a5a585bbe7e0ade521b41f
#
_entry.id   85c3b7aa55a5a585bbe7e0ade521b41f
#
_cell.length_a   1.000
_cell.length_b   1.000
_cell.length_c   1.000
_cell.angle_alpha   90.00
_cell.angle_beta   90.00
_cell.angle_gamma   90.00
#
_symmetry.space_group_name_H-M   'P 1'
#
loop_
_entity.id
_entity.type
_entity.pdbx_description
1 polymer ?
#
loop_
_entity_poly.entity_id
_entity_poly.type
_entity_poly.pdbx_seq_one_letter_code
_entity_poly.pdbx_strand_id
1 'polypeptide(L)'
;MRLYKHKDSPDVTSLAELFSKKFTAGINRGSFFGNELEQLKTKYPTQVVLTAQANNRFSMLDKKRIDYVIEDSAVAQYFVKKHPSITQVKSITPININNVHFMLSKESLTLDDVATVNQLIIKNAAAIKSIYQPMH
;
A
#
# COMPACT_ATOMS: atom_id res chain seq x y z
N MET A 1 -0.93 -1.93 4.01
CA MET A 1 -1.59 -1.27 2.87
C MET A 1 -2.70 -0.36 3.34
N ARG A 2 -2.84 0.81 2.72
CA ARG A 2 -3.81 1.86 3.09
C ARG A 2 -4.48 2.42 1.85
N LEU A 3 -5.63 3.08 2.04
CA LEU A 3 -6.39 3.77 0.99
C LEU A 3 -6.09 5.27 1.03
N TYR A 4 -5.89 5.85 -0.15
CA TYR A 4 -5.62 7.27 -0.35
C TYR A 4 -6.62 7.86 -1.33
N LYS A 5 -6.97 9.14 -1.14
CA LYS A 5 -7.92 9.89 -1.97
C LYS A 5 -7.44 11.31 -2.19
N HIS A 6 -8.00 11.98 -3.19
CA HIS A 6 -7.93 13.44 -3.27
C HIS A 6 -8.75 14.06 -2.12
N LYS A 7 -8.35 15.18 -1.56
CA LYS A 7 -9.03 15.84 -0.42
C LYS A 7 -10.51 16.10 -0.68
N ASP A 8 -10.85 16.50 -1.92
CA ASP A 8 -12.23 16.79 -2.31
C ASP A 8 -13.06 15.54 -2.62
N SER A 9 -12.46 14.36 -2.71
CA SER A 9 -13.20 13.12 -2.93
C SER A 9 -13.92 12.69 -1.66
N PRO A 10 -15.08 12.02 -1.76
CA PRO A 10 -15.82 11.55 -0.60
C PRO A 10 -15.02 10.53 0.22
N ASP A 11 -15.34 10.40 1.50
CA ASP A 11 -14.89 9.28 2.30
C ASP A 11 -15.70 8.03 2.01
N VAL A 12 -15.06 6.88 2.16
CA VAL A 12 -15.69 5.56 2.11
C VAL A 12 -15.32 4.78 3.37
N THR A 13 -16.19 3.90 3.81
CA THR A 13 -16.03 3.13 5.05
C THR A 13 -15.55 1.70 4.81
N SER A 14 -15.58 1.23 3.56
CA SER A 14 -15.09 -0.09 3.16
C SER A 14 -14.68 -0.13 1.69
N LEU A 15 -13.90 -1.15 1.29
CA LEU A 15 -13.60 -1.42 -0.11
C LEU A 15 -14.88 -1.79 -0.89
N ALA A 16 -15.78 -2.53 -0.27
CA ALA A 16 -17.05 -2.90 -0.89
C ALA A 16 -17.89 -1.65 -1.23
N GLU A 17 -17.93 -0.67 -0.34
CA GLU A 17 -18.60 0.61 -0.59
C GLU A 17 -17.96 1.37 -1.75
N LEU A 18 -16.61 1.46 -1.80
CA LEU A 18 -15.87 2.09 -2.87
C LEU A 18 -16.31 1.57 -4.23
N PHE A 19 -16.28 0.25 -4.41
CA PHE A 19 -16.62 -0.37 -5.69
C PHE A 19 -18.12 -0.36 -5.99
N SER A 20 -19.00 -0.47 -4.99
CA SER A 20 -20.45 -0.38 -5.20
C SER A 20 -20.90 1.01 -5.66
N LYS A 21 -20.21 2.05 -5.23
CA LYS A 21 -20.40 3.44 -5.69
C LYS A 21 -19.75 3.75 -7.04
N LYS A 22 -19.20 2.74 -7.73
CA LYS A 22 -18.54 2.85 -9.04
C LYS A 22 -17.29 3.73 -9.05
N PHE A 23 -16.64 3.92 -7.90
CA PHE A 23 -15.35 4.61 -7.86
C PHE A 23 -14.24 3.73 -8.41
N THR A 24 -13.22 4.36 -8.96
CA THR A 24 -12.02 3.71 -9.49
C THR A 24 -10.88 3.68 -8.47
N ALA A 25 -10.15 2.57 -8.44
CA ALA A 25 -8.98 2.42 -7.56
C ALA A 25 -7.73 2.06 -8.35
N GLY A 26 -6.68 2.86 -8.20
CA GLY A 26 -5.35 2.57 -8.72
C GLY A 26 -4.60 1.63 -7.78
N ILE A 27 -4.09 0.53 -8.31
CA ILE A 27 -3.30 -0.47 -7.57
C ILE A 27 -2.06 -0.89 -8.33
N ASN A 28 -1.06 -1.42 -7.61
CA ASN A 28 0.15 -1.92 -8.24
C ASN A 28 -0.12 -3.23 -9.01
N ARG A 29 0.35 -3.29 -10.25
CA ARG A 29 0.26 -4.51 -11.06
C ARG A 29 1.06 -5.64 -10.43
N GLY A 30 0.47 -6.82 -10.30
CA GLY A 30 1.14 -8.01 -9.77
C GLY A 30 1.26 -8.08 -8.26
N SER A 31 0.79 -7.08 -7.52
CA SER A 31 0.79 -7.11 -6.05
C SER A 31 -0.49 -7.76 -5.53
N PHE A 32 -0.35 -8.53 -4.45
CA PHE A 32 -1.44 -9.11 -3.69
C PHE A 32 -1.78 -8.20 -2.49
N PHE A 33 -3.04 -7.82 -2.38
CA PHE A 33 -3.52 -6.89 -1.35
C PHE A 33 -4.51 -7.53 -0.37
N GLY A 34 -4.60 -8.85 -0.36
CA GLY A 34 -5.54 -9.61 0.48
C GLY A 34 -6.74 -10.13 -0.31
N ASN A 35 -7.37 -11.18 0.23
CA ASN A 35 -8.43 -11.91 -0.46
C ASN A 35 -9.65 -11.04 -0.79
N GLU A 36 -10.02 -10.11 0.10
CA GLU A 36 -11.14 -9.21 -0.13
C GLU A 36 -10.94 -8.38 -1.41
N LEU A 37 -9.78 -7.74 -1.57
CA LEU A 37 -9.52 -6.94 -2.75
C LEU A 37 -9.43 -7.80 -4.02
N GLU A 38 -8.86 -9.02 -3.94
CA GLU A 38 -8.80 -9.92 -5.11
C GLU A 38 -10.20 -10.32 -5.59
N GLN A 39 -11.14 -10.60 -4.67
CA GLN A 39 -12.54 -10.84 -5.01
C GLN A 39 -13.21 -9.62 -5.64
N LEU A 40 -12.97 -8.44 -5.07
CA LEU A 40 -13.52 -7.20 -5.61
C LEU A 40 -12.95 -6.84 -6.99
N LYS A 41 -11.67 -7.09 -7.24
CA LYS A 41 -11.03 -6.95 -8.57
C LYS A 41 -11.71 -7.83 -9.62
N THR A 42 -12.03 -9.06 -9.26
CA THR A 42 -12.73 -10.00 -10.15
C THR A 42 -14.17 -9.54 -10.42
N LYS A 43 -14.85 -9.04 -9.38
CA LYS A 43 -16.24 -8.58 -9.48
C LYS A 43 -16.37 -7.24 -10.21
N TYR A 44 -15.39 -6.35 -10.09
CA TYR A 44 -15.42 -4.98 -10.61
C TYR A 44 -14.18 -4.64 -11.47
N PRO A 45 -13.87 -5.40 -12.52
CA PRO A 45 -12.61 -5.28 -13.26
C PRO A 45 -12.40 -3.92 -13.93
N THR A 46 -13.47 -3.25 -14.35
CA THR A 46 -13.41 -1.93 -15.01
C THR A 46 -13.10 -0.77 -14.06
N GLN A 47 -13.26 -0.98 -12.75
CA GLN A 47 -12.99 0.03 -11.73
C GLN A 47 -11.57 -0.08 -11.15
N VAL A 48 -10.82 -1.09 -11.57
CA VAL A 48 -9.45 -1.32 -11.11
C VAL A 48 -8.45 -0.86 -12.16
N VAL A 49 -7.64 0.12 -11.80
CA VAL A 49 -6.60 0.67 -12.68
C VAL A 49 -5.23 0.12 -12.25
N LEU A 50 -4.69 -0.77 -13.07
CA LEU A 50 -3.39 -1.41 -12.84
C LEU A 50 -2.26 -0.56 -13.39
N THR A 51 -1.33 -0.15 -12.55
CA THR A 51 -0.10 0.54 -12.97
C THR A 51 1.14 -0.13 -12.36
N ALA A 52 2.26 -0.07 -13.05
CA ALA A 52 3.52 -0.58 -12.54
C ALA A 52 4.24 0.40 -11.59
N GLN A 53 3.98 1.69 -11.73
CA GLN A 53 4.73 2.73 -11.02
C GLN A 53 3.83 3.52 -10.07
N ALA A 54 4.26 3.70 -8.82
CA ALA A 54 3.54 4.48 -7.83
C ALA A 54 3.40 5.96 -8.24
N ASN A 55 4.44 6.54 -8.85
CA ASN A 55 4.39 7.92 -9.35
C ASN A 55 3.21 8.16 -10.30
N ASN A 56 2.95 7.21 -11.21
CA ASN A 56 1.84 7.33 -12.15
C ASN A 56 0.49 7.27 -11.41
N ARG A 57 0.33 6.35 -10.44
CA ARG A 57 -0.89 6.22 -9.64
C ARG A 57 -1.20 7.50 -8.87
N PHE A 58 -0.20 8.04 -8.16
CA PHE A 58 -0.40 9.27 -7.38
C PHE A 58 -0.62 10.50 -8.26
N SER A 59 0.05 10.59 -9.42
CA SER A 59 -0.23 11.65 -10.41
C SER A 59 -1.64 11.56 -11.00
N MET A 60 -2.16 10.34 -11.24
CA MET A 60 -3.54 10.14 -11.69
C MET A 60 -4.55 10.52 -10.62
N LEU A 61 -4.27 10.18 -9.35
CA LEU A 61 -5.11 10.57 -8.20
C LEU A 61 -5.14 12.09 -8.02
N ASP A 62 -3.98 12.75 -8.07
CA ASP A 62 -3.85 14.21 -7.95
C ASP A 62 -4.64 14.95 -9.04
N LYS A 63 -4.62 14.41 -10.27
CA LYS A 63 -5.38 14.93 -11.41
C LYS A 63 -6.83 14.45 -11.49
N LYS A 64 -7.32 13.75 -10.46
CA LYS A 64 -8.69 13.18 -10.38
C LYS A 64 -9.05 12.27 -11.56
N ARG A 65 -8.05 11.58 -12.15
CA ARG A 65 -8.24 10.58 -13.21
C ARG A 65 -8.62 9.21 -12.68
N ILE A 66 -8.34 8.98 -11.40
CA ILE A 66 -8.81 7.89 -10.57
C ILE A 66 -9.25 8.47 -9.23
N ASP A 67 -10.15 7.78 -8.54
CA ASP A 67 -10.77 8.30 -7.30
C ASP A 67 -9.97 7.94 -6.06
N TYR A 68 -9.35 6.76 -6.06
CA TYR A 68 -8.57 6.24 -4.92
C TYR A 68 -7.29 5.55 -5.38
N VAL A 69 -6.34 5.44 -4.46
CA VAL A 69 -5.12 4.61 -4.60
C VAL A 69 -4.98 3.70 -3.39
N ILE A 70 -4.70 2.43 -3.63
CA ILE A 70 -4.29 1.47 -2.59
C ILE A 70 -2.79 1.30 -2.70
N GLU A 71 -2.07 1.62 -1.62
CA GLU A 71 -0.61 1.58 -1.61
C GLU A 71 -0.07 1.21 -0.23
N ASP A 72 1.18 0.77 -0.20
CA ASP A 72 1.94 0.65 1.04
C ASP A 72 2.10 2.02 1.72
N SER A 73 1.96 2.05 3.05
CA SER A 73 1.98 3.31 3.79
C SER A 73 3.34 4.02 3.73
N ALA A 74 4.45 3.28 3.69
CA ALA A 74 5.78 3.86 3.60
C ALA A 74 6.03 4.48 2.21
N VAL A 75 5.60 3.79 1.14
CA VAL A 75 5.66 4.31 -0.23
C VAL A 75 4.76 5.54 -0.37
N ALA A 76 3.53 5.45 0.12
CA ALA A 76 2.55 6.54 -0.01
C ALA A 76 2.96 7.82 0.71
N GLN A 77 3.64 7.75 1.86
CA GLN A 77 4.14 8.92 2.58
C GLN A 77 4.99 9.84 1.70
N TYR A 78 5.85 9.27 0.86
CA TYR A 78 6.67 10.05 -0.06
C TYR A 78 5.82 10.83 -1.06
N PHE A 79 4.76 10.22 -1.60
CA PHE A 79 3.90 10.86 -2.60
C PHE A 79 2.92 11.85 -1.98
N VAL A 80 2.36 11.56 -0.81
CA VAL A 80 1.49 12.49 -0.07
C VAL A 80 2.23 13.79 0.27
N LYS A 81 3.52 13.72 0.61
CA LYS A 81 4.34 14.93 0.80
C LYS A 81 4.51 15.76 -0.48
N LYS A 82 4.58 15.10 -1.64
CA LYS A 82 4.72 15.76 -2.95
C LYS A 82 3.40 16.29 -3.50
N HIS A 83 2.29 15.71 -3.11
CA HIS A 83 0.94 16.03 -3.56
C HIS A 83 0.05 16.43 -2.37
N PRO A 84 0.09 17.69 -1.92
CA PRO A 84 -0.68 18.15 -0.76
C PRO A 84 -2.19 18.03 -0.90
N SER A 85 -2.69 17.80 -2.12
CA SER A 85 -4.10 17.50 -2.44
C SER A 85 -4.52 16.10 -2.03
N ILE A 86 -3.57 15.18 -1.76
CA ILE A 86 -3.83 13.78 -1.44
C ILE A 86 -3.81 13.56 0.07
N THR A 87 -4.74 12.75 0.56
CA THR A 87 -4.83 12.37 1.96
C THR A 87 -5.18 10.90 2.12
N GLN A 88 -4.86 10.33 3.28
CA GLN A 88 -5.27 8.97 3.64
C GLN A 88 -6.75 8.95 4.05
N VAL A 89 -7.49 7.93 3.62
CA VAL A 89 -8.82 7.61 4.14
C VAL A 89 -8.67 6.97 5.53
N LYS A 90 -9.11 7.67 6.57
CA LYS A 90 -8.95 7.23 7.97
C LYS A 90 -10.07 6.30 8.45
N SER A 91 -11.21 6.31 7.78
CA SER A 91 -12.41 5.51 8.11
C SER A 91 -12.26 4.01 7.82
N ILE A 92 -11.22 3.63 7.06
CA ILE A 92 -10.94 2.22 6.74
C ILE A 92 -9.72 1.75 7.55
N THR A 93 -9.86 0.59 8.21
CA THR A 93 -8.73 -0.15 8.81
C THR A 93 -7.70 -0.51 7.73
N PRO A 94 -6.45 -0.87 8.09
CA PRO A 94 -5.50 -1.33 7.09
C PRO A 94 -6.10 -2.45 6.22
N ILE A 95 -6.05 -2.26 4.89
CA ILE A 95 -6.59 -3.21 3.92
C ILE A 95 -5.85 -4.55 4.03
N ASN A 96 -4.55 -4.48 4.23
CA ASN A 96 -3.73 -5.65 4.48
C ASN A 96 -2.49 -5.26 5.31
N ILE A 97 -2.06 -6.17 6.18
CA ILE A 97 -0.83 -6.07 6.97
C ILE A 97 0.01 -7.30 6.63
N ASN A 98 1.11 -7.08 5.92
CA ASN A 98 2.05 -8.13 5.57
C ASN A 98 3.32 -8.00 6.41
N ASN A 99 3.85 -9.13 6.85
CA ASN A 99 5.20 -9.19 7.37
C ASN A 99 6.19 -8.98 6.21
N VAL A 100 7.24 -8.23 6.47
CA VAL A 100 8.35 -8.07 5.53
C VAL A 100 9.44 -9.07 5.89
N HIS A 101 9.93 -9.80 4.89
CA HIS A 101 10.96 -10.82 5.06
C HIS A 101 12.13 -10.52 4.13
N PHE A 102 13.35 -10.81 4.60
CA PHE A 102 14.51 -10.89 3.71
C PHE A 102 14.50 -12.23 2.99
N MET A 103 14.71 -12.21 1.68
CA MET A 103 14.99 -13.39 0.90
C MET A 103 16.52 -13.50 0.70
N LEU A 104 17.09 -14.60 1.15
CA LEU A 104 18.51 -14.87 1.10
C LEU A 104 18.78 -16.04 0.15
N SER A 105 19.86 -15.96 -0.67
CA SER A 105 20.24 -17.03 -1.56
C SER A 105 20.81 -18.21 -0.77
N LYS A 106 20.27 -19.39 -0.98
CA LYS A 106 20.78 -20.64 -0.39
C LYS A 106 22.16 -21.06 -0.95
N GLU A 107 22.55 -20.51 -2.09
CA GLU A 107 23.86 -20.79 -2.68
C GLU A 107 24.97 -19.95 -2.05
N SER A 108 24.63 -18.83 -1.43
CA SER A 108 25.59 -17.85 -0.92
C SER A 108 25.62 -17.77 0.60
N LEU A 109 24.62 -18.28 1.28
CA LEU A 109 24.45 -18.13 2.73
C LEU A 109 24.09 -19.47 3.41
N THR A 110 24.71 -19.71 4.55
CA THR A 110 24.44 -20.86 5.42
C THR A 110 23.25 -20.58 6.35
N LEU A 111 22.76 -21.61 7.04
CA LEU A 111 21.76 -21.46 8.08
C LEU A 111 22.26 -20.61 9.27
N ASP A 112 23.56 -20.66 9.58
CA ASP A 112 24.16 -19.85 10.64
C ASP A 112 24.19 -18.37 10.25
N ASP A 113 24.43 -18.05 8.97
CA ASP A 113 24.32 -16.68 8.47
C ASP A 113 22.88 -16.16 8.60
N VAL A 114 21.88 -16.98 8.28
CA VAL A 114 20.47 -16.64 8.46
C VAL A 114 20.13 -16.40 9.92
N ALA A 115 20.63 -17.24 10.84
CA ALA A 115 20.43 -17.06 12.28
C ALA A 115 21.06 -15.74 12.76
N THR A 116 22.26 -15.41 12.28
CA THR A 116 22.97 -14.15 12.58
C THR A 116 22.17 -12.94 12.10
N VAL A 117 21.66 -12.96 10.86
CA VAL A 117 20.82 -11.88 10.30
C VAL A 117 19.55 -11.69 11.13
N ASN A 118 18.87 -12.79 11.52
CA ASN A 118 17.67 -12.72 12.35
C ASN A 118 17.97 -12.10 13.73
N GLN A 119 19.08 -12.45 14.37
CA GLN A 119 19.49 -11.84 15.63
C GLN A 119 19.77 -10.34 15.49
N LEU A 120 20.41 -9.92 14.40
CA LEU A 120 20.64 -8.50 14.09
C LEU A 120 19.34 -7.73 13.88
N ILE A 121 18.36 -8.31 13.21
CA ILE A 121 17.04 -7.71 13.02
C ILE A 121 16.36 -7.51 14.38
N ILE A 122 16.35 -8.54 15.23
CA ILE A 122 15.76 -8.49 16.58
C ILE A 122 16.46 -7.42 17.43
N LYS A 123 17.79 -7.41 17.45
CA LYS A 123 18.60 -6.44 18.21
C LYS A 123 18.32 -5.00 17.77
N ASN A 124 18.05 -4.77 16.50
CA ASN A 124 17.81 -3.43 15.94
C ASN A 124 16.32 -3.11 15.73
N ALA A 125 15.41 -3.92 16.26
CA ALA A 125 13.96 -3.78 16.01
C ALA A 125 13.41 -2.39 16.35
N ALA A 126 13.88 -1.78 17.45
CA ALA A 126 13.46 -0.43 17.85
C ALA A 126 13.93 0.64 16.86
N ALA A 127 15.17 0.57 16.38
CA ALA A 127 15.72 1.49 15.38
C ALA A 127 15.01 1.32 14.02
N ILE A 128 14.78 0.08 13.60
CA ILE A 128 14.02 -0.20 12.37
C ILE A 128 12.62 0.38 12.48
N LYS A 129 11.93 0.16 13.61
CA LYS A 129 10.59 0.69 13.84
C LYS A 129 10.56 2.21 13.80
N SER A 130 11.57 2.90 14.33
CA SER A 130 11.62 4.37 14.32
C SER A 130 11.76 4.96 12.90
N ILE A 131 12.41 4.25 11.97
CA ILE A 131 12.54 4.65 10.57
C ILE A 131 11.18 4.56 9.84
N TYR A 132 10.37 3.56 10.20
CA TYR A 132 9.09 3.28 9.55
C TYR A 132 7.88 3.86 10.30
N GLN A 133 8.08 4.61 11.41
CA GLN A 133 6.95 5.27 12.05
C GLN A 133 6.35 6.32 11.10
N PRO A 134 5.02 6.28 10.86
CA PRO A 134 4.38 7.36 10.14
C PRO A 134 4.59 8.66 10.95
N MET A 135 5.11 9.68 10.29
CA MET A 135 5.07 11.01 10.84
C MET A 135 3.59 11.38 10.96
N HIS A 136 3.14 11.56 12.21
CA HIS A 136 1.77 11.95 12.55
C HIS A 136 1.47 13.35 12.02
#